data_7b9e4ad1b5510e7b439208697689d666
#
_entry.id   7b9e4ad1b5510e7b439208697689d666
#
_cell.length_a   1.000
_cell.length_b   1.000
_cell.length_c   1.000
_cell.angle_alpha   90.00
_cell.angle_beta   90.00
_cell.angle_gamma   90.00
#
_symmetry.space_group_name_H-M   'P 1'
#
loop_
_entity.id
_entity.type
_entity.pdbx_description
1 polymer ?
#
loop_
_entity_poly.entity_id
_entity_poly.type
_entity_poly.pdbx_seq_one_letter_code
_entity_poly.pdbx_strand_id
1 'polypeptide(L)'
;MKKARYFEKLKDQKVQCFLCPHQCLIPEGDAGICRARVNKDGILYSDNYGKISSISMDPIEKKPLYHFYPGKDILSLGTFGCNFSCGFCQNWRISQQKPAVEKYTPEEIVNLALKKDVCGIAYTYSEPLIWFEFVLETSKLASEKNLKNVLVTNGYIQEEPLEELLPYIDGANIDVKSFSPDFYEEYPGGTLKPVLSNVKKMYKNIH
;
A
#
# COMPACT_ATOMS: atom_id res chain seq x y z
N MET A 1 7.24 13.16 6.92
CA MET A 1 8.00 11.97 6.46
C MET A 1 8.32 11.08 7.62
N LYS A 2 8.29 9.79 7.46
CA LYS A 2 8.69 8.75 8.42
C LYS A 2 9.94 8.05 7.88
N LYS A 3 10.93 7.76 8.72
CA LYS A 3 12.05 6.90 8.29
C LYS A 3 11.49 5.58 7.80
N ALA A 4 11.86 5.21 6.58
CA ALA A 4 11.38 3.98 5.96
C ALA A 4 12.01 2.74 6.61
N ARG A 5 11.32 1.62 6.46
CA ARG A 5 11.83 0.28 6.78
C ARG A 5 12.31 -0.39 5.49
N TYR A 6 12.95 -1.54 5.63
CA TYR A 6 13.39 -2.36 4.48
C TYR A 6 14.29 -1.61 3.50
N PHE A 7 15.39 -1.03 4.02
CA PHE A 7 16.43 -0.45 3.18
C PHE A 7 17.81 -0.62 3.81
N GLU A 8 18.84 -0.54 2.98
CA GLU A 8 20.24 -0.48 3.36
C GLU A 8 20.89 0.82 2.88
N LYS A 9 21.84 1.31 3.69
CA LYS A 9 22.70 2.42 3.30
C LYS A 9 23.88 1.90 2.48
N LEU A 10 24.17 2.59 1.41
CA LEU A 10 25.32 2.30 0.55
C LEU A 10 26.33 3.46 0.58
N LYS A 11 27.44 3.29 -0.13
CA LYS A 11 28.42 4.37 -0.34
C LYS A 11 27.78 5.54 -1.09
N ASP A 12 28.42 6.72 -1.01
CA ASP A 12 28.01 7.93 -1.71
C ASP A 12 26.56 8.35 -1.41
N GLN A 13 26.11 8.17 -0.16
CA GLN A 13 24.77 8.50 0.34
C GLN A 13 23.63 7.82 -0.46
N LYS A 14 23.91 6.78 -1.22
CA LYS A 14 22.87 5.98 -1.88
C LYS A 14 22.19 5.04 -0.88
N VAL A 15 20.97 4.66 -1.20
CA VAL A 15 20.23 3.63 -0.45
C VAL A 15 19.66 2.59 -1.40
N GLN A 16 19.56 1.36 -0.93
CA GLN A 16 18.82 0.31 -1.64
C GLN A 16 17.56 -0.02 -0.86
N CYS A 17 16.40 0.06 -1.53
CA CYS A 17 15.10 -0.25 -0.96
C CYS A 17 14.74 -1.71 -1.22
N PHE A 18 14.29 -2.43 -0.19
CA PHE A 18 13.88 -3.85 -0.29
C PHE A 18 12.38 -4.06 -0.02
N LEU A 19 11.57 -3.02 -0.06
CA LEU A 19 10.13 -3.17 0.21
C LEU A 19 9.40 -3.97 -0.86
N CYS A 20 9.74 -3.77 -2.12
CA CYS A 20 9.12 -4.48 -3.24
C CYS A 20 10.16 -5.06 -4.19
N PRO A 21 9.78 -5.97 -5.12
CA PRO A 21 10.70 -6.65 -6.01
C PRO A 21 11.53 -5.76 -6.95
N HIS A 22 11.21 -4.47 -7.08
CA HIS A 22 12.05 -3.53 -7.84
C HIS A 22 13.43 -3.32 -7.21
N GLN A 23 13.55 -3.45 -5.89
CA GLN A 23 14.81 -3.26 -5.17
C GLN A 23 15.59 -2.02 -5.60
N CYS A 24 14.90 -0.88 -5.64
CA CYS A 24 15.41 0.37 -6.19
C CYS A 24 16.72 0.80 -5.53
N LEU A 25 17.74 1.06 -6.35
CA LEU A 25 18.92 1.82 -5.95
C LEU A 25 18.60 3.31 -6.11
N ILE A 26 18.57 4.05 -4.99
CA ILE A 26 18.07 5.42 -4.95
C ILE A 26 19.22 6.36 -4.54
N PRO A 27 19.70 7.22 -5.45
CA PRO A 27 20.67 8.27 -5.14
C PRO A 27 20.13 9.28 -4.13
N GLU A 28 21.04 10.07 -3.55
CA GLU A 28 20.68 11.20 -2.68
C GLU A 28 19.76 12.20 -3.42
N GLY A 29 18.68 12.61 -2.75
CA GLY A 29 17.69 13.55 -3.27
C GLY A 29 16.62 12.91 -4.17
N ASP A 30 16.82 11.67 -4.63
CA ASP A 30 15.91 10.98 -5.55
C ASP A 30 14.85 10.14 -4.83
N ALA A 31 13.87 9.67 -5.61
CA ALA A 31 12.84 8.75 -5.19
C ALA A 31 12.93 7.41 -5.93
N GLY A 32 12.47 6.34 -5.31
CA GLY A 32 12.25 5.07 -5.97
C GLY A 32 11.14 5.12 -7.02
N ILE A 33 11.00 4.06 -7.82
CA ILE A 33 9.98 3.92 -8.89
C ILE A 33 8.58 4.26 -8.38
N CYS A 34 8.27 3.93 -7.14
CA CYS A 34 6.96 4.22 -6.52
C CYS A 34 6.69 5.71 -6.24
N ARG A 35 7.69 6.61 -6.37
CA ARG A 35 7.60 8.05 -6.12
C ARG A 35 7.30 8.47 -4.68
N ALA A 36 7.18 7.51 -3.77
CA ALA A 36 6.80 7.71 -2.37
C ALA A 36 7.95 7.43 -1.39
N ARG A 37 8.97 6.70 -1.81
CA ARG A 37 10.16 6.41 -1.00
C ARG A 37 11.32 7.25 -1.49
N VAL A 38 11.77 8.18 -0.65
CA VAL A 38 12.74 9.24 -1.00
C VAL A 38 13.98 9.09 -0.16
N ASN A 39 15.15 9.15 -0.79
CA ASN A 39 16.43 9.21 -0.12
C ASN A 39 16.77 10.66 0.29
N LYS A 40 17.09 10.87 1.56
CA LYS A 40 17.62 12.13 2.09
C LYS A 40 18.79 11.84 3.01
N ASP A 41 19.93 12.40 2.70
CA ASP A 41 21.17 12.26 3.49
C ASP A 41 21.53 10.77 3.74
N GLY A 42 21.37 9.89 2.72
CA GLY A 42 21.63 8.45 2.84
C GLY A 42 20.65 7.72 3.77
N ILE A 43 19.46 8.27 3.99
CA ILE A 43 18.37 7.65 4.75
C ILE A 43 17.11 7.62 3.89
N LEU A 44 16.50 6.45 3.77
CA LEU A 44 15.23 6.32 3.07
C LEU A 44 14.06 6.75 3.94
N TYR A 45 13.16 7.54 3.38
CA TYR A 45 11.94 8.01 4.03
C TYR A 45 10.69 7.63 3.22
N SER A 46 9.61 7.30 3.91
CA SER A 46 8.25 7.25 3.38
C SER A 46 7.72 8.68 3.32
N ASP A 47 7.74 9.29 2.12
CA ASP A 47 7.26 10.67 1.91
C ASP A 47 5.74 10.75 2.03
N ASN A 48 5.04 9.68 1.70
CA ASN A 48 3.58 9.58 1.78
C ASN A 48 3.05 9.23 3.17
N TYR A 49 3.88 8.97 4.19
CA TYR A 49 3.43 8.67 5.53
C TYR A 49 2.50 9.75 6.10
N GLY A 50 1.29 9.33 6.50
CA GLY A 50 0.26 10.23 7.01
C GLY A 50 -0.34 11.19 5.97
N LYS A 51 0.01 11.08 4.70
CA LYS A 51 -0.51 11.93 3.62
C LYS A 51 -1.62 11.20 2.87
N ILE A 52 -2.84 11.68 3.02
CA ILE A 52 -4.05 11.11 2.45
C ILE A 52 -4.50 11.97 1.27
N SER A 53 -4.56 11.36 0.08
CA SER A 53 -5.06 11.99 -1.15
C SER A 53 -6.54 11.74 -1.39
N SER A 54 -7.08 10.71 -0.76
CA SER A 54 -8.48 10.30 -0.93
C SER A 54 -8.97 9.65 0.35
N ILE A 55 -10.14 10.10 0.82
CA ILE A 55 -10.85 9.51 1.95
C ILE A 55 -12.35 9.46 1.63
N SER A 56 -12.99 8.32 1.86
CA SER A 56 -14.41 8.12 1.60
C SER A 56 -14.99 7.04 2.51
N MET A 57 -16.27 7.11 2.80
CA MET A 57 -17.04 5.96 3.28
C MET A 57 -17.65 5.28 2.07
N ASP A 58 -17.34 4.01 1.89
CA ASP A 58 -17.82 3.20 0.78
C ASP A 58 -18.46 1.92 1.28
N PRO A 59 -19.49 1.38 0.61
CA PRO A 59 -19.90 -0.01 0.82
C PRO A 59 -18.73 -0.95 0.61
N ILE A 60 -18.63 -1.99 1.43
CA ILE A 60 -17.54 -2.98 1.35
C ILE A 60 -17.45 -3.65 -0.04
N GLU A 61 -18.58 -3.77 -0.72
CA GLU A 61 -18.67 -4.33 -2.07
C GLU A 61 -17.92 -3.50 -3.12
N LYS A 62 -17.68 -2.20 -2.87
CA LYS A 62 -16.78 -1.38 -3.69
C LYS A 62 -15.30 -1.78 -3.59
N LYS A 63 -14.96 -2.67 -2.64
CA LYS A 63 -13.62 -3.27 -2.51
C LYS A 63 -13.56 -4.65 -3.13
N PRO A 64 -14.44 -4.99 -4.07
CA PRO A 64 -14.92 -6.31 -4.53
C PRO A 64 -14.84 -7.46 -3.50
N LEU A 65 -15.30 -7.19 -2.27
CA LEU A 65 -15.36 -8.13 -1.16
C LEU A 65 -16.82 -8.44 -0.81
N TYR A 66 -17.49 -9.22 -1.65
CA TYR A 66 -18.95 -9.45 -1.58
C TYR A 66 -19.38 -10.36 -0.41
N HIS A 67 -18.48 -11.19 0.10
CA HIS A 67 -18.77 -12.13 1.20
C HIS A 67 -18.11 -11.72 2.53
N PHE A 68 -17.45 -10.57 2.55
CA PHE A 68 -16.77 -10.02 3.72
C PHE A 68 -17.59 -8.85 4.27
N TYR A 69 -18.26 -9.04 5.41
CA TYR A 69 -19.15 -8.04 6.04
C TYR A 69 -20.18 -7.41 5.09
N PRO A 70 -20.97 -8.20 4.33
CA PRO A 70 -21.84 -7.67 3.27
C PRO A 70 -22.82 -6.63 3.80
N GLY A 71 -23.02 -5.56 3.04
CA GLY A 71 -23.91 -4.45 3.38
C GLY A 71 -23.36 -3.48 4.44
N LYS A 72 -22.09 -3.62 4.86
CA LYS A 72 -21.45 -2.69 5.78
C LYS A 72 -20.62 -1.64 5.04
N ASP A 73 -20.55 -0.45 5.63
CA ASP A 73 -19.65 0.60 5.19
C ASP A 73 -18.23 0.39 5.74
N ILE A 74 -17.24 0.83 4.97
CA ILE A 74 -15.83 0.81 5.33
C ILE A 74 -15.18 2.18 5.04
N LEU A 75 -14.29 2.64 5.92
CA LEU A 75 -13.52 3.86 5.69
C LEU A 75 -12.39 3.58 4.70
N SER A 76 -12.48 4.16 3.50
CA SER A 76 -11.53 3.96 2.41
C SER A 76 -10.50 5.07 2.36
N LEU A 77 -9.22 4.71 2.35
CA LEU A 77 -8.08 5.61 2.38
C LEU A 77 -7.17 5.38 1.18
N GLY A 78 -6.72 6.46 0.56
CA GLY A 78 -5.68 6.43 -0.44
C GLY A 78 -4.59 7.47 -0.20
N THR A 79 -3.41 7.16 -0.65
CA THR A 79 -2.25 8.04 -0.67
C THR A 79 -1.81 8.29 -2.11
N PHE A 80 -0.60 8.80 -2.31
CA PHE A 80 -0.01 8.91 -3.65
C PHE A 80 1.12 7.90 -3.85
N GLY A 81 1.40 7.64 -5.13
CA GLY A 81 2.45 6.72 -5.56
C GLY A 81 1.94 5.29 -5.79
N CYS A 82 2.67 4.57 -6.62
CA CYS A 82 2.47 3.16 -6.92
C CYS A 82 3.79 2.58 -7.44
N ASN A 83 4.09 1.33 -7.12
CA ASN A 83 5.23 0.62 -7.66
C ASN A 83 4.99 0.04 -9.08
N PHE A 84 3.79 0.23 -9.64
CA PHE A 84 3.47 -0.01 -11.04
C PHE A 84 3.16 1.30 -11.78
N SER A 85 3.28 1.28 -13.12
CA SER A 85 3.00 2.41 -14.02
C SER A 85 2.02 2.02 -15.13
N CYS A 86 0.98 1.27 -14.79
CA CYS A 86 -0.01 0.76 -15.76
C CYS A 86 -0.61 1.88 -16.61
N GLY A 87 -0.50 1.77 -17.93
CA GLY A 87 -1.07 2.74 -18.89
C GLY A 87 -2.59 2.85 -18.84
N PHE A 88 -3.27 1.84 -18.28
CA PHE A 88 -4.72 1.79 -18.07
C PHE A 88 -5.17 2.14 -16.63
N CYS A 89 -4.31 2.78 -15.83
CA CYS A 89 -4.63 3.08 -14.44
C CYS A 89 -5.75 4.13 -14.32
N GLN A 90 -6.89 3.77 -13.72
CA GLN A 90 -7.99 4.71 -13.45
C GLN A 90 -7.57 5.84 -12.50
N ASN A 91 -6.69 5.51 -11.54
CA ASN A 91 -6.23 6.43 -10.50
C ASN A 91 -4.84 7.02 -10.81
N TRP A 92 -4.49 7.18 -12.12
CA TRP A 92 -3.15 7.63 -12.53
C TRP A 92 -2.73 8.97 -11.91
N ARG A 93 -3.68 9.87 -11.63
CA ARG A 93 -3.42 11.18 -11.02
C ARG A 93 -2.82 11.07 -9.61
N ILE A 94 -3.24 10.09 -8.83
CA ILE A 94 -2.69 9.86 -7.48
C ILE A 94 -1.59 8.81 -7.49
N SER A 95 -1.61 7.84 -8.39
CA SER A 95 -0.59 6.79 -8.46
C SER A 95 0.70 7.25 -9.15
N GLN A 96 0.61 8.18 -10.13
CA GLN A 96 1.74 8.62 -10.95
C GLN A 96 2.15 10.08 -10.72
N GLN A 97 1.32 10.86 -10.01
CA GLN A 97 1.59 12.28 -9.72
C GLN A 97 1.53 12.53 -8.21
N LYS A 98 1.91 13.73 -7.77
CA LYS A 98 1.75 14.19 -6.39
C LYS A 98 0.49 15.07 -6.29
N PRO A 99 -0.64 14.54 -5.83
CA PRO A 99 -1.88 15.29 -5.65
C PRO A 99 -1.81 16.18 -4.40
N ALA A 100 -2.83 17.02 -4.21
CA ALA A 100 -3.10 17.62 -2.90
C ALA A 100 -3.38 16.52 -1.86
N VAL A 101 -2.88 16.71 -0.65
CA VAL A 101 -3.01 15.75 0.44
C VAL A 101 -3.36 16.44 1.75
N GLU A 102 -4.16 15.78 2.55
CA GLU A 102 -4.37 16.10 3.95
C GLU A 102 -3.47 15.23 4.83
N LYS A 103 -3.13 15.71 6.02
CA LYS A 103 -2.27 14.97 6.95
C LYS A 103 -3.11 14.38 8.08
N TYR A 104 -2.89 13.10 8.34
CA TYR A 104 -3.50 12.36 9.45
C TYR A 104 -2.47 11.49 10.14
N THR A 105 -2.63 11.30 11.43
CA THR A 105 -1.94 10.25 12.17
C THR A 105 -2.73 8.94 12.10
N PRO A 106 -2.11 7.78 12.38
CA PRO A 106 -2.81 6.51 12.51
C PRO A 106 -3.98 6.57 13.52
N GLU A 107 -3.77 7.22 14.65
CA GLU A 107 -4.78 7.38 15.71
C GLU A 107 -5.98 8.22 15.24
N GLU A 108 -5.75 9.29 14.50
CA GLU A 108 -6.82 10.12 13.94
C GLU A 108 -7.69 9.32 12.96
N ILE A 109 -7.08 8.47 12.14
CA ILE A 109 -7.80 7.59 11.19
C ILE A 109 -8.63 6.55 11.94
N VAL A 110 -8.06 5.88 12.95
CA VAL A 110 -8.80 4.89 13.74
C VAL A 110 -9.97 5.56 14.49
N ASN A 111 -9.74 6.71 15.10
CA ASN A 111 -10.80 7.48 15.77
C ASN A 111 -11.90 7.93 14.78
N LEU A 112 -11.53 8.30 13.55
CA LEU A 112 -12.51 8.65 12.51
C LEU A 112 -13.35 7.44 12.13
N ALA A 113 -12.75 6.26 11.95
CA ALA A 113 -13.49 5.03 11.65
C ALA A 113 -14.47 4.66 12.77
N LEU A 114 -14.05 4.73 14.03
CA LEU A 114 -14.91 4.49 15.20
C LEU A 114 -16.08 5.48 15.26
N LYS A 115 -15.81 6.77 15.04
CA LYS A 115 -16.84 7.82 15.04
C LYS A 115 -17.88 7.64 13.93
N LYS A 116 -17.47 7.03 12.80
CA LYS A 116 -18.35 6.79 11.64
C LYS A 116 -19.09 5.46 11.70
N ASP A 117 -18.85 4.66 12.72
CA ASP A 117 -19.48 3.34 12.93
C ASP A 117 -19.33 2.40 11.71
N VAL A 118 -18.17 2.45 11.06
CA VAL A 118 -17.85 1.58 9.91
C VAL A 118 -17.26 0.25 10.38
N CYS A 119 -17.34 -0.79 9.56
CA CYS A 119 -16.80 -2.12 9.91
C CYS A 119 -15.26 -2.16 9.97
N GLY A 120 -14.57 -1.19 9.34
CA GLY A 120 -13.13 -1.19 9.29
C GLY A 120 -12.53 -0.12 8.39
N ILE A 121 -11.27 -0.32 8.03
CA ILE A 121 -10.46 0.57 7.20
C ILE A 121 -10.00 -0.19 5.96
N ALA A 122 -10.24 0.37 4.77
CA ALA A 122 -9.71 -0.13 3.50
C ALA A 122 -8.58 0.77 2.98
N TYR A 123 -7.41 0.23 2.82
CA TYR A 123 -6.26 0.88 2.20
C TYR A 123 -6.32 0.59 0.70
N THR A 124 -6.56 1.64 -0.13
CA THR A 124 -6.99 1.47 -1.54
C THR A 124 -6.62 2.67 -2.42
N TYR A 125 -7.23 2.78 -3.61
CA TYR A 125 -7.13 3.84 -4.62
C TYR A 125 -5.77 3.94 -5.33
N SER A 126 -4.66 4.06 -4.62
CA SER A 126 -3.29 3.90 -5.13
C SER A 126 -2.75 2.53 -4.70
N GLU A 127 -1.45 2.42 -4.41
CA GLU A 127 -0.90 1.14 -3.92
C GLU A 127 -0.62 1.20 -2.40
N PRO A 128 -1.38 0.51 -1.56
CA PRO A 128 -1.19 0.56 -0.12
C PRO A 128 0.12 -0.09 0.36
N LEU A 129 0.67 -1.07 -0.35
CA LEU A 129 1.88 -1.77 0.09
C LEU A 129 3.13 -0.89 0.04
N ILE A 130 3.17 0.17 -0.80
CA ILE A 130 4.27 1.14 -0.76
C ILE A 130 4.10 2.20 0.34
N TRP A 131 2.94 2.28 0.95
CA TRP A 131 2.61 3.12 2.10
C TRP A 131 2.80 2.36 3.42
N PHE A 132 3.70 1.42 3.40
CA PHE A 132 3.87 0.32 4.35
C PHE A 132 3.83 0.74 5.81
N GLU A 133 4.64 1.72 6.21
CA GLU A 133 4.77 2.15 7.61
C GLU A 133 3.45 2.69 8.17
N PHE A 134 2.72 3.46 7.38
CA PHE A 134 1.43 4.01 7.77
C PHE A 134 0.35 2.92 7.85
N VAL A 135 0.29 2.05 6.85
CA VAL A 135 -0.65 0.93 6.82
C VAL A 135 -0.40 0.00 8.01
N LEU A 136 0.86 -0.35 8.29
CA LEU A 136 1.21 -1.23 9.40
C LEU A 136 0.82 -0.62 10.76
N GLU A 137 1.16 0.64 11.00
CA GLU A 137 0.85 1.31 12.27
C GLU A 137 -0.66 1.50 12.46
N THR A 138 -1.37 1.92 11.39
CA THR A 138 -2.82 2.09 11.43
C THR A 138 -3.54 0.76 11.62
N SER A 139 -3.13 -0.30 10.91
CA SER A 139 -3.77 -1.62 11.01
C SER A 139 -3.58 -2.26 12.39
N LYS A 140 -2.43 -2.08 13.03
CA LYS A 140 -2.21 -2.51 14.43
C LYS A 140 -3.21 -1.84 15.36
N LEU A 141 -3.31 -0.51 15.33
CA LEU A 141 -4.24 0.24 16.17
C LEU A 141 -5.72 -0.09 15.87
N ALA A 142 -6.06 -0.28 14.61
CA ALA A 142 -7.42 -0.66 14.20
C ALA A 142 -7.79 -2.05 14.75
N SER A 143 -6.87 -3.02 14.67
CA SER A 143 -7.08 -4.37 15.22
C SER A 143 -7.30 -4.35 16.74
N GLU A 144 -6.58 -3.52 17.50
CA GLU A 144 -6.78 -3.33 18.95
C GLU A 144 -8.18 -2.78 19.28
N LYS A 145 -8.83 -2.12 18.32
CA LYS A 145 -10.20 -1.58 18.42
C LYS A 145 -11.26 -2.46 17.75
N ASN A 146 -10.92 -3.68 17.35
CA ASN A 146 -11.79 -4.62 16.61
C ASN A 146 -12.31 -4.08 15.28
N LEU A 147 -11.67 -3.07 14.68
CA LEU A 147 -11.92 -2.64 13.32
C LEU A 147 -11.22 -3.58 12.34
N LYS A 148 -11.86 -3.85 11.21
CA LYS A 148 -11.33 -4.70 10.15
C LYS A 148 -10.37 -3.92 9.26
N ASN A 149 -9.29 -4.58 8.83
CA ASN A 149 -8.31 -4.00 7.90
C ASN A 149 -8.35 -4.73 6.57
N VAL A 150 -8.56 -3.97 5.50
CA VAL A 150 -8.70 -4.50 4.14
C VAL A 150 -7.68 -3.85 3.21
N LEU A 151 -7.04 -4.66 2.36
CA LEU A 151 -6.18 -4.19 1.27
C LEU A 151 -6.92 -4.29 -0.08
N VAL A 152 -6.79 -3.24 -0.89
CA VAL A 152 -7.02 -3.34 -2.35
C VAL A 152 -5.70 -3.01 -3.02
N THR A 153 -5.02 -4.02 -3.55
CA THR A 153 -3.59 -3.96 -3.86
C THR A 153 -3.22 -4.72 -5.13
N ASN A 154 -2.11 -4.35 -5.73
CA ASN A 154 -1.49 -5.11 -6.83
C ASN A 154 -0.67 -6.33 -6.35
N GLY A 155 -0.47 -6.49 -5.05
CA GLY A 155 0.27 -7.60 -4.46
C GLY A 155 1.78 -7.60 -4.70
N TYR A 156 2.37 -6.53 -5.24
CA TYR A 156 3.79 -6.48 -5.61
C TYR A 156 4.66 -5.96 -4.46
N ILE A 157 4.90 -6.82 -3.49
CA ILE A 157 5.71 -6.57 -2.29
C ILE A 157 6.67 -7.74 -2.06
N GLN A 158 7.79 -7.53 -1.36
CA GLN A 158 8.66 -8.62 -0.91
C GLN A 158 8.00 -9.46 0.18
N GLU A 159 8.49 -10.68 0.35
CA GLU A 159 7.93 -11.66 1.27
C GLU A 159 8.00 -11.22 2.72
N GLU A 160 9.16 -10.76 3.18
CA GLU A 160 9.39 -10.35 4.57
C GLU A 160 8.45 -9.21 5.03
N PRO A 161 8.33 -8.06 4.31
CA PRO A 161 7.38 -7.03 4.70
C PRO A 161 5.92 -7.49 4.58
N LEU A 162 5.58 -8.39 3.66
CA LEU A 162 4.24 -8.95 3.60
C LEU A 162 3.93 -9.78 4.85
N GLU A 163 4.85 -10.65 5.28
CA GLU A 163 4.69 -11.46 6.48
C GLU A 163 4.53 -10.63 7.76
N GLU A 164 5.22 -9.50 7.85
CA GLU A 164 5.03 -8.58 8.99
C GLU A 164 3.64 -7.91 8.98
N LEU A 165 3.07 -7.64 7.81
CA LEU A 165 1.80 -6.94 7.69
C LEU A 165 0.59 -7.87 7.85
N LEU A 166 0.65 -9.10 7.33
CA LEU A 166 -0.46 -10.04 7.25
C LEU A 166 -1.19 -10.30 8.57
N PRO A 167 -0.54 -10.37 9.75
CA PRO A 167 -1.24 -10.60 11.02
C PRO A 167 -2.28 -9.54 11.38
N TYR A 168 -2.24 -8.37 10.75
CA TYR A 168 -3.13 -7.24 11.00
C TYR A 168 -4.13 -7.00 9.87
N ILE A 169 -4.14 -7.84 8.83
CA ILE A 169 -5.03 -7.72 7.67
C ILE A 169 -6.09 -8.81 7.72
N ASP A 170 -7.36 -8.44 7.63
CA ASP A 170 -8.50 -9.34 7.69
C ASP A 170 -8.98 -9.80 6.31
N GLY A 171 -8.79 -8.99 5.28
CA GLY A 171 -9.21 -9.32 3.91
C GLY A 171 -8.44 -8.55 2.85
N ALA A 172 -8.41 -9.08 1.64
CA ALA A 172 -7.79 -8.39 0.51
C ALA A 172 -8.46 -8.67 -0.82
N ASN A 173 -8.57 -7.63 -1.65
CA ASN A 173 -8.74 -7.78 -3.09
C ASN A 173 -7.39 -7.56 -3.76
N ILE A 174 -6.91 -8.55 -4.52
CA ILE A 174 -5.60 -8.49 -5.18
C ILE A 174 -5.81 -8.40 -6.70
N ASP A 175 -5.39 -7.29 -7.26
CA ASP A 175 -5.47 -7.01 -8.68
C ASP A 175 -4.37 -7.73 -9.48
N VAL A 176 -4.60 -8.98 -9.85
CA VAL A 176 -3.74 -9.68 -10.82
C VAL A 176 -4.02 -9.12 -12.20
N LYS A 177 -3.05 -8.36 -12.77
CA LYS A 177 -3.25 -7.61 -14.02
C LYS A 177 -3.27 -8.50 -15.26
N SER A 178 -2.55 -9.64 -15.23
CA SER A 178 -2.47 -10.63 -16.29
C SER A 178 -1.84 -11.92 -15.78
N PHE A 179 -1.93 -13.02 -16.53
CA PHE A 179 -1.12 -14.22 -16.33
C PHE A 179 0.05 -14.34 -17.33
N SER A 180 0.30 -13.28 -18.13
CA SER A 180 1.46 -13.19 -19.04
C SER A 180 2.60 -12.44 -18.35
N PRO A 181 3.81 -13.02 -18.25
CA PRO A 181 5.01 -12.31 -17.80
C PRO A 181 5.32 -11.09 -18.67
N ASP A 182 5.26 -11.22 -19.99
CA ASP A 182 5.55 -10.14 -20.94
C ASP A 182 4.60 -8.94 -20.72
N PHE A 183 3.31 -9.22 -20.46
CA PHE A 183 2.35 -8.16 -20.13
C PHE A 183 2.77 -7.40 -18.86
N TYR A 184 3.28 -8.10 -17.83
CA TYR A 184 3.71 -7.45 -16.59
C TYR A 184 4.94 -6.56 -16.79
N GLU A 185 5.85 -6.95 -17.67
CA GLU A 185 7.03 -6.14 -18.00
C GLU A 185 6.64 -4.93 -18.83
N GLU A 186 5.81 -5.12 -19.85
CA GLU A 186 5.44 -4.07 -20.82
C GLU A 186 4.50 -3.01 -20.21
N TYR A 187 3.45 -3.41 -19.49
CA TYR A 187 2.37 -2.50 -19.07
C TYR A 187 2.50 -2.03 -17.62
N PRO A 188 2.50 -2.89 -16.59
CA PRO A 188 2.75 -2.46 -15.21
C PRO A 188 4.18 -2.01 -14.94
N GLY A 189 5.15 -2.54 -15.65
CA GLY A 189 6.57 -2.31 -15.41
C GLY A 189 7.09 -3.11 -14.20
N GLY A 190 6.61 -4.34 -14.03
CA GLY A 190 7.04 -5.24 -12.96
C GLY A 190 7.11 -6.68 -13.42
N THR A 191 7.05 -7.66 -12.49
CA THR A 191 7.11 -9.09 -12.80
C THR A 191 5.93 -9.84 -12.18
N LEU A 192 5.42 -10.87 -12.88
CA LEU A 192 4.26 -11.65 -12.48
C LEU A 192 4.52 -12.55 -11.26
N LYS A 193 5.69 -13.21 -11.21
CA LYS A 193 6.00 -14.26 -10.24
C LYS A 193 5.81 -13.83 -8.77
N PRO A 194 6.31 -12.67 -8.31
CA PRO A 194 6.10 -12.21 -6.94
C PRO A 194 4.62 -11.99 -6.62
N VAL A 195 3.84 -11.46 -7.56
CA VAL A 195 2.39 -11.25 -7.39
C VAL A 195 1.68 -12.57 -7.13
N LEU A 196 1.90 -13.58 -7.97
CA LEU A 196 1.28 -14.90 -7.79
C LEU A 196 1.72 -15.61 -6.51
N SER A 197 2.99 -15.43 -6.09
CA SER A 197 3.47 -15.95 -4.81
C SER A 197 2.71 -15.32 -3.64
N ASN A 198 2.54 -13.99 -3.67
CA ASN A 198 1.85 -13.24 -2.64
C ASN A 198 0.33 -13.53 -2.61
N VAL A 199 -0.32 -13.72 -3.77
CA VAL A 199 -1.71 -14.21 -3.83
C VAL A 199 -1.88 -15.52 -3.07
N LYS A 200 -0.99 -16.50 -3.32
CA LYS A 200 -1.03 -17.79 -2.62
C LYS A 200 -0.79 -17.66 -1.11
N LYS A 201 0.09 -16.75 -0.70
CA LYS A 201 0.38 -16.48 0.70
C LYS A 201 -0.81 -15.81 1.38
N MET A 202 -1.38 -14.77 0.78
CA MET A 202 -2.55 -14.07 1.31
C MET A 202 -3.76 -14.99 1.42
N TYR A 203 -4.06 -15.78 0.38
CA TYR A 203 -5.16 -16.75 0.38
C TYR A 203 -5.15 -17.73 1.57
N LYS A 204 -3.96 -18.09 2.06
CA LYS A 204 -3.83 -19.01 3.21
C LYS A 204 -4.01 -18.33 4.57
N ASN A 205 -3.91 -17.02 4.63
CA ASN A 205 -3.83 -16.27 5.89
C ASN A 205 -4.99 -15.31 6.13
N ILE A 206 -5.66 -14.84 5.08
CA ILE A 206 -6.73 -13.82 5.16
C ILE A 206 -7.91 -14.18 4.24
N HIS A 207 -9.03 -13.45 4.41
CA HIS A 207 -10.22 -13.59 3.58
C HIS A 207 -10.04 -13.02 2.17
#